data_c0b567a37b9f9bb50ca6882f18da4395
#
_entry.id   c0b567a37b9f9bb50ca6882f18da4395
#
_cell.length_a   1.000
_cell.length_b   1.000
_cell.length_c   1.000
_cell.angle_alpha   90.00
_cell.angle_beta   90.00
_cell.angle_gamma   90.00
#
_symmetry.space_group_name_H-M   'P 1'
#
loop_
_entity.id
_entity.type
_entity.pdbx_description
1 polymer ?
#
loop_
_entity_poly.entity_id
_entity_poly.type
_entity_poly.pdbx_seq_one_letter_code
_entity_poly.pdbx_strand_id
1 'polypeptide(L)'
;VGCGTGLSLALLRAAVGEQGRIYGFDQSPDMLAQARQRADAAGWRNVELFECPAQSLSLPTPVDAILLHYTHDILRSPLAIDRLLAVAEHGAAVAIAGVKYFPRWLAPLNLWVYLKNHGYNGSPGELTAPWDRIAPHLSDWQIAPTQFGMGYLAFGRVNKSARGKK
;
A
#
# COMPACT_ATOMS: atom_id res chain seq x y z
N VAL A 1 0.88 0.06 5.10
CA VAL A 1 1.79 -0.86 4.40
C VAL A 1 2.98 -0.06 3.87
N GLY A 2 4.24 -0.47 4.25
CA GLY A 2 5.42 0.29 3.89
C GLY A 2 5.32 1.73 4.41
N CYS A 3 5.22 1.90 5.74
CA CYS A 3 4.86 3.20 6.32
C CYS A 3 5.96 4.26 6.19
N GLY A 4 7.17 3.87 5.80
CA GLY A 4 8.31 4.75 5.65
C GLY A 4 8.55 5.61 6.89
N THR A 5 8.76 6.90 6.70
CA THR A 5 8.95 7.87 7.79
C THR A 5 7.65 8.26 8.51
N GLY A 6 6.52 7.61 8.22
CA GLY A 6 5.25 7.84 8.90
C GLY A 6 4.46 9.09 8.48
N LEU A 7 4.70 9.64 7.28
CA LEU A 7 3.99 10.85 6.83
C LEU A 7 2.47 10.68 6.74
N SER A 8 1.99 9.49 6.42
CA SER A 8 0.56 9.20 6.34
C SER A 8 -0.09 8.95 7.70
N LEU A 9 0.68 8.72 8.76
CA LEU A 9 0.15 8.35 10.08
C LEU A 9 -0.78 9.41 10.67
N ALA A 10 -0.45 10.69 10.52
CA ALA A 10 -1.28 11.79 11.02
C ALA A 10 -2.70 11.78 10.40
N LEU A 11 -2.78 11.58 9.09
CA LEU A 11 -4.05 11.51 8.36
C LEU A 11 -4.84 10.25 8.75
N LEU A 12 -4.15 9.11 8.86
CA LEU A 12 -4.78 7.86 9.31
C LEU A 12 -5.30 8.00 10.74
N ARG A 13 -4.52 8.61 11.65
CA ARG A 13 -4.91 8.86 13.03
C ARG A 13 -6.17 9.73 13.13
N ALA A 14 -6.24 10.78 12.31
CA ALA A 14 -7.42 11.64 12.24
C ALA A 14 -8.65 10.87 11.72
N ALA A 15 -8.46 9.96 10.76
CA ALA A 15 -9.54 9.17 10.17
C ALA A 15 -10.07 8.07 11.11
N VAL A 16 -9.20 7.33 11.80
CA VAL A 16 -9.60 6.23 12.68
C VAL A 16 -10.00 6.68 14.09
N GLY A 17 -9.65 7.90 14.48
CA GLY A 17 -9.94 8.45 15.82
C GLY A 17 -9.09 7.84 16.92
N GLU A 18 -9.43 8.17 18.18
CA GLU A 18 -8.67 7.72 19.35
C GLU A 18 -8.88 6.25 19.69
N GLN A 19 -10.04 5.73 19.38
CA GLN A 19 -10.42 4.34 19.64
C GLN A 19 -9.93 3.37 18.54
N GLY A 20 -9.63 3.89 17.34
CA GLY A 20 -9.08 3.09 16.27
C GLY A 20 -7.60 2.77 16.52
N ARG A 21 -7.10 1.68 15.91
CA ARG A 21 -5.73 1.22 16.03
C ARG A 21 -5.04 1.24 14.67
N ILE A 22 -3.79 1.67 14.62
CA ILE A 22 -2.99 1.71 13.40
C ILE A 22 -1.80 0.78 13.56
N TYR A 23 -1.67 -0.16 12.65
CA TYR A 23 -0.48 -1.00 12.48
C TYR A 23 0.30 -0.51 11.26
N GLY A 24 1.51 0.00 11.49
CA GLY A 24 2.44 0.37 10.43
C GLY A 24 3.59 -0.62 10.39
N PHE A 25 4.09 -0.94 9.21
CA PHE A 25 5.32 -1.70 9.08
C PHE A 25 6.19 -1.18 7.94
N ASP A 26 7.48 -1.36 8.10
CA ASP A 26 8.49 -1.12 7.08
C ASP A 26 9.68 -2.06 7.29
N GLN A 27 10.44 -2.35 6.24
CA GLN A 27 11.66 -3.15 6.35
C GLN A 27 12.90 -2.32 6.70
N SER A 28 12.82 -0.98 6.61
CA SER A 28 13.92 -0.06 6.88
C SER A 28 13.87 0.42 8.33
N PRO A 29 14.87 0.06 9.16
CA PRO A 29 14.96 0.53 10.54
C PRO A 29 15.06 2.06 10.64
N ASP A 30 15.78 2.70 9.71
CA ASP A 30 15.96 4.16 9.69
C ASP A 30 14.63 4.90 9.41
N MET A 31 13.82 4.35 8.51
CA MET A 31 12.49 4.90 8.22
C MET A 31 11.57 4.74 9.44
N LEU A 32 11.58 3.58 10.06
CA LEU A 32 10.78 3.31 11.26
C LEU A 32 11.23 4.16 12.47
N ALA A 33 12.52 4.43 12.62
CA ALA A 33 13.00 5.32 13.67
C ALA A 33 12.35 6.70 13.55
N GLN A 34 12.29 7.26 12.34
CA GLN A 34 11.63 8.54 12.08
C GLN A 34 10.09 8.45 12.30
N ALA A 35 9.46 7.34 11.89
CA ALA A 35 8.03 7.13 12.13
C ALA A 35 7.70 7.05 13.62
N ARG A 36 8.53 6.35 14.42
CA ARG A 36 8.42 6.28 15.89
C ARG A 36 8.58 7.65 16.51
N GLN A 37 9.65 8.37 16.16
CA GLN A 37 9.87 9.73 16.65
C GLN A 37 8.68 10.65 16.39
N ARG A 38 8.07 10.55 15.21
CA ARG A 38 6.87 11.31 14.84
C ARG A 38 5.66 10.93 15.69
N ALA A 39 5.42 9.64 15.90
CA ALA A 39 4.32 9.13 16.72
C ALA A 39 4.48 9.54 18.18
N ASP A 40 5.71 9.43 18.74
CA ASP A 40 6.04 9.79 20.12
C ASP A 40 5.89 11.29 20.36
N ALA A 41 6.43 12.12 19.45
CA ALA A 41 6.32 13.58 19.52
C ALA A 41 4.87 14.08 19.47
N ALA A 42 3.99 13.34 18.77
CA ALA A 42 2.57 13.65 18.68
C ALA A 42 1.73 12.97 19.78
N GLY A 43 2.33 12.16 20.65
CA GLY A 43 1.65 11.44 21.72
C GLY A 43 0.66 10.36 21.26
N TRP A 44 0.86 9.76 20.08
CA TRP A 44 -0.04 8.75 19.53
C TRP A 44 0.20 7.38 20.17
N ARG A 45 -0.70 6.97 21.04
CA ARG A 45 -0.60 5.68 21.77
C ARG A 45 -1.27 4.51 21.04
N ASN A 46 -2.03 4.78 20.01
CA ASN A 46 -2.75 3.79 19.21
C ASN A 46 -2.07 3.49 17.85
N VAL A 47 -0.80 3.82 17.72
CA VAL A 47 0.05 3.50 16.56
C VAL A 47 1.10 2.49 16.99
N GLU A 48 1.09 1.32 16.37
CA GLU A 48 2.08 0.26 16.59
C GLU A 48 2.90 0.06 15.31
N LEU A 49 4.23 0.07 15.43
CA LEU A 49 5.16 0.02 14.30
C LEU A 49 6.04 -1.23 14.36
N PHE A 50 6.03 -2.03 13.28
CA PHE A 50 6.73 -3.30 13.16
C PHE A 50 7.85 -3.20 12.12
N GLU A 51 9.04 -3.68 12.49
CA GLU A 51 10.16 -3.83 11.57
C GLU A 51 10.10 -5.20 10.93
N CYS A 52 9.54 -5.28 9.74
CA CYS A 52 9.47 -6.52 8.99
C CYS A 52 9.24 -6.26 7.49
N PRO A 53 9.73 -7.14 6.62
CA PRO A 53 9.32 -7.14 5.22
C PRO A 53 7.86 -7.62 5.11
N ALA A 54 7.15 -7.14 4.08
CA ALA A 54 5.74 -7.47 3.86
C ALA A 54 5.46 -8.98 3.76
N GLN A 55 6.44 -9.76 3.30
CA GLN A 55 6.36 -11.21 3.15
C GLN A 55 6.31 -11.97 4.48
N SER A 56 6.76 -11.36 5.56
CA SER A 56 6.75 -11.95 6.91
C SER A 56 5.78 -11.25 7.87
N LEU A 57 4.89 -10.40 7.33
CA LEU A 57 3.92 -9.67 8.13
C LEU A 57 3.03 -10.61 8.95
N SER A 58 2.96 -10.31 10.24
CA SER A 58 2.02 -10.90 11.19
C SER A 58 1.53 -9.80 12.12
N LEU A 59 0.24 -9.73 12.35
CA LEU A 59 -0.38 -8.74 13.23
C LEU A 59 -1.10 -9.42 14.39
N PRO A 60 -1.18 -8.79 15.57
CA PRO A 60 -1.83 -9.36 16.74
C PRO A 60 -3.34 -9.52 16.55
N THR A 61 -3.96 -8.68 15.74
CA THR A 61 -5.39 -8.76 15.40
C THR A 61 -5.58 -8.48 13.90
N PRO A 62 -6.62 -9.07 13.29
CA PRO A 62 -6.99 -8.72 11.92
C PRO A 62 -7.33 -7.24 11.77
N VAL A 63 -7.20 -6.72 10.54
CA VAL A 63 -7.49 -5.32 10.22
C VAL A 63 -8.69 -5.21 9.29
N ASP A 64 -9.47 -4.16 9.48
CA ASP A 64 -10.64 -3.79 8.67
C ASP A 64 -10.32 -2.84 7.51
N ALA A 65 -9.08 -2.32 7.46
CA ALA A 65 -8.61 -1.47 6.36
C ALA A 65 -7.12 -1.66 6.10
N ILE A 66 -6.73 -1.53 4.82
CA ILE A 66 -5.33 -1.57 4.35
C ILE A 66 -5.08 -0.36 3.45
N LEU A 67 -4.03 0.40 3.76
CA LEU A 67 -3.52 1.46 2.89
C LEU A 67 -2.17 1.05 2.29
N LEU A 68 -2.08 1.03 0.96
CA LEU A 68 -0.85 0.90 0.19
C LEU A 68 -0.56 2.23 -0.51
N HIS A 69 0.50 2.92 -0.09
CA HIS A 69 0.83 4.24 -0.60
C HIS A 69 2.26 4.25 -1.15
N TYR A 70 2.39 4.26 -2.47
CA TYR A 70 3.67 4.18 -3.20
C TYR A 70 4.51 2.92 -2.89
N THR A 71 3.87 1.78 -2.67
CA THR A 71 4.48 0.49 -2.33
C THR A 71 4.38 -0.49 -3.51
N HIS A 72 4.92 -0.09 -4.66
CA HIS A 72 4.86 -0.88 -5.90
C HIS A 72 5.58 -2.22 -5.79
N ASP A 73 6.69 -2.27 -5.06
CA ASP A 73 7.46 -3.48 -4.77
C ASP A 73 6.61 -4.52 -4.02
N ILE A 74 5.81 -4.09 -3.05
CA ILE A 74 4.91 -4.96 -2.29
C ILE A 74 3.78 -5.50 -3.18
N LEU A 75 3.18 -4.64 -4.01
CA LEU A 75 2.13 -5.04 -4.96
C LEU A 75 2.61 -6.07 -6.00
N ARG A 76 3.92 -6.17 -6.23
CA ARG A 76 4.55 -7.12 -7.16
C ARG A 76 4.86 -8.47 -6.53
N SER A 77 4.93 -8.56 -5.21
CA SER A 77 5.23 -9.78 -4.48
C SER A 77 3.96 -10.58 -4.18
N PRO A 78 3.73 -11.75 -4.81
CA PRO A 78 2.58 -12.60 -4.49
C PRO A 78 2.55 -12.98 -3.01
N LEU A 79 3.71 -13.28 -2.43
CA LEU A 79 3.81 -13.66 -1.02
C LEU A 79 3.44 -12.48 -0.10
N ALA A 80 3.83 -11.24 -0.44
CA ALA A 80 3.44 -10.06 0.33
C ALA A 80 1.93 -9.84 0.26
N ILE A 81 1.33 -9.95 -0.94
CA ILE A 81 -0.13 -9.85 -1.13
C ILE A 81 -0.84 -10.93 -0.30
N ASP A 82 -0.37 -12.18 -0.34
CA ASP A 82 -0.95 -13.26 0.44
C ASP A 82 -0.91 -12.98 1.96
N ARG A 83 0.18 -12.41 2.45
CA ARG A 83 0.31 -12.01 3.85
C ARG A 83 -0.62 -10.85 4.23
N LEU A 84 -0.71 -9.83 3.39
CA LEU A 84 -1.65 -8.71 3.60
C LEU A 84 -3.10 -9.19 3.65
N LEU A 85 -3.49 -10.05 2.71
CA LEU A 85 -4.84 -10.62 2.69
C LEU A 85 -5.10 -11.57 3.86
N ALA A 86 -4.07 -12.23 4.40
CA ALA A 86 -4.20 -13.11 5.56
C ALA A 86 -4.53 -12.32 6.83
N VAL A 87 -3.89 -11.16 7.03
CA VAL A 87 -4.13 -10.29 8.21
C VAL A 87 -5.36 -9.40 8.08
N ALA A 88 -5.95 -9.28 6.88
CA ALA A 88 -7.18 -8.52 6.67
C ALA A 88 -8.43 -9.31 7.05
N GLU A 89 -9.49 -8.64 7.48
CA GLU A 89 -10.82 -9.23 7.60
C GLU A 89 -11.48 -9.46 6.22
N HIS A 90 -12.50 -10.30 6.18
CA HIS A 90 -13.37 -10.35 5.00
C HIS A 90 -14.15 -9.04 4.90
N GLY A 91 -14.16 -8.43 3.71
CA GLY A 91 -14.77 -7.11 3.53
C GLY A 91 -13.90 -5.93 3.94
N ALA A 92 -12.68 -6.16 4.47
CA ALA A 92 -11.73 -5.09 4.79
C ALA A 92 -11.52 -4.15 3.60
N ALA A 93 -11.55 -2.85 3.86
CA ALA A 93 -11.32 -1.85 2.84
C ALA A 93 -9.85 -1.83 2.39
N VAL A 94 -9.61 -1.75 1.09
CA VAL A 94 -8.26 -1.62 0.54
C VAL A 94 -8.19 -0.34 -0.28
N ALA A 95 -7.26 0.54 0.08
CA ALA A 95 -6.94 1.74 -0.69
C ALA A 95 -5.50 1.67 -1.18
N ILE A 96 -5.30 1.94 -2.46
CA ILE A 96 -3.98 1.91 -3.10
C ILE A 96 -3.75 3.22 -3.82
N ALA A 97 -2.66 3.89 -3.53
CA ALA A 97 -2.22 5.08 -4.24
C ALA A 97 -0.82 4.85 -4.82
N GLY A 98 -0.61 5.28 -6.04
CA GLY A 98 0.69 5.13 -6.68
C GLY A 98 0.78 5.81 -8.03
N VAL A 99 1.89 5.54 -8.73
CA VAL A 99 2.12 6.00 -10.10
C VAL A 99 1.98 4.85 -11.09
N LYS A 100 1.59 5.19 -12.31
CA LYS A 100 1.54 4.27 -13.45
C LYS A 100 2.04 4.99 -14.70
N TYR A 101 2.33 4.25 -15.76
CA TYR A 101 2.60 4.85 -17.05
C TYR A 101 1.35 5.52 -17.64
N PHE A 102 1.60 6.59 -18.39
CA PHE A 102 0.60 7.16 -19.30
C PHE A 102 0.19 6.16 -20.38
N PRO A 103 -0.99 6.33 -20.97
CA PRO A 103 -1.39 5.57 -22.17
C PRO A 103 -0.30 5.62 -23.26
N ARG A 104 -0.21 4.57 -24.07
CA ARG A 104 0.87 4.39 -25.09
C ARG A 104 1.03 5.57 -26.05
N TRP A 105 -0.04 6.31 -26.35
CA TRP A 105 0.02 7.49 -27.22
C TRP A 105 0.80 8.67 -26.61
N LEU A 106 1.10 8.62 -25.30
CA LEU A 106 1.97 9.57 -24.59
C LEU A 106 3.35 8.96 -24.28
N ALA A 107 3.85 8.09 -25.13
CA ALA A 107 5.14 7.39 -24.95
C ALA A 107 6.33 8.29 -24.56
N PRO A 108 6.52 9.51 -25.12
CA PRO A 108 7.61 10.39 -24.69
C PRO A 108 7.53 10.77 -23.18
N LEU A 109 6.31 10.94 -22.64
CA LEU A 109 6.14 11.22 -21.22
C LEU A 109 6.45 9.99 -20.36
N ASN A 110 6.25 8.79 -20.88
CA ASN A 110 6.61 7.55 -20.19
C ASN A 110 8.13 7.39 -20.03
N LEU A 111 8.91 7.89 -20.98
CA LEU A 111 10.36 7.94 -20.84
C LEU A 111 10.77 8.82 -19.65
N TRP A 112 10.12 9.98 -19.49
CA TRP A 112 10.36 10.86 -18.35
C TRP A 112 9.95 10.20 -17.02
N VAL A 113 8.79 9.54 -16.97
CA VAL A 113 8.33 8.76 -15.80
C VAL A 113 9.33 7.67 -15.47
N TYR A 114 9.82 6.94 -16.48
CA TYR A 114 10.83 5.90 -16.32
C TYR A 114 12.13 6.46 -15.73
N LEU A 115 12.69 7.51 -16.32
CA LEU A 115 13.94 8.12 -15.85
C LEU A 115 13.83 8.65 -14.43
N LYS A 116 12.70 9.25 -14.06
CA LYS A 116 12.47 9.78 -12.72
C LYS A 116 12.33 8.68 -11.67
N ASN A 117 11.80 7.53 -12.03
CA ASN A 117 11.51 6.43 -11.11
C ASN A 117 12.48 5.24 -11.25
N HIS A 118 13.45 5.30 -12.14
CA HIS A 118 14.39 4.20 -12.44
C HIS A 118 15.10 3.67 -11.20
N GLY A 119 15.43 4.53 -10.23
CA GLY A 119 16.07 4.11 -8.96
C GLY A 119 15.16 3.29 -8.03
N TYR A 120 13.86 3.26 -8.27
CA TYR A 120 12.86 2.60 -7.42
C TYR A 120 12.12 1.44 -8.13
N ASN A 121 12.20 1.36 -9.46
CA ASN A 121 11.44 0.39 -10.26
C ASN A 121 12.36 -0.40 -11.18
N GLY A 122 12.37 -1.72 -11.03
CA GLY A 122 13.31 -2.62 -11.73
C GLY A 122 13.01 -2.86 -13.21
N SER A 123 11.79 -2.71 -13.72
CA SER A 123 11.45 -2.96 -15.11
C SER A 123 10.28 -2.12 -15.65
N PRO A 124 10.33 -1.68 -16.92
CA PRO A 124 9.33 -0.79 -17.51
C PRO A 124 7.89 -1.33 -17.55
N GLY A 125 7.70 -2.64 -17.65
CA GLY A 125 6.37 -3.27 -17.74
C GLY A 125 5.54 -3.20 -16.46
N GLU A 126 6.16 -2.94 -15.35
CA GLU A 126 5.59 -3.08 -14.01
C GLU A 126 4.67 -1.93 -13.59
N LEU A 127 4.80 -0.77 -14.23
CA LEU A 127 3.96 0.40 -13.97
C LEU A 127 2.73 0.46 -14.90
N THR A 128 2.50 -0.54 -15.75
CA THR A 128 1.34 -0.53 -16.65
C THR A 128 0.04 -0.79 -15.88
N ALA A 129 0.04 -1.76 -14.99
CA ALA A 129 -1.09 -2.10 -14.13
C ALA A 129 -0.57 -2.64 -12.77
N PRO A 130 -0.08 -1.76 -11.89
CA PRO A 130 0.55 -2.18 -10.62
C PRO A 130 -0.36 -2.99 -9.69
N TRP A 131 -1.67 -2.93 -9.91
CA TRP A 131 -2.72 -3.57 -9.10
C TRP A 131 -3.13 -4.96 -9.59
N ASP A 132 -2.65 -5.44 -10.76
CA ASP A 132 -3.12 -6.67 -11.42
C ASP A 132 -3.08 -7.92 -10.52
N ARG A 133 -2.13 -7.98 -9.61
CA ARG A 133 -1.99 -9.12 -8.70
C ARG A 133 -2.94 -9.09 -7.52
N ILE A 134 -3.30 -7.90 -7.01
CA ILE A 134 -4.18 -7.77 -5.84
C ILE A 134 -5.65 -7.65 -6.25
N ALA A 135 -5.95 -7.04 -7.39
CA ALA A 135 -7.32 -6.80 -7.86
C ALA A 135 -8.20 -8.06 -7.92
N PRO A 136 -7.72 -9.25 -8.34
CA PRO A 136 -8.53 -10.48 -8.35
C PRO A 136 -9.01 -10.94 -6.97
N HIS A 137 -8.40 -10.45 -5.89
CA HIS A 137 -8.75 -10.77 -4.50
C HIS A 137 -9.71 -9.75 -3.87
N LEU A 138 -10.14 -8.76 -4.65
CA LEU A 138 -10.98 -7.66 -4.16
C LEU A 138 -12.33 -7.66 -4.89
N SER A 139 -13.41 -7.36 -4.14
CA SER A 139 -14.71 -6.97 -4.69
C SER A 139 -14.80 -5.44 -4.75
N ASP A 140 -15.85 -4.93 -5.44
CA ASP A 140 -16.15 -3.49 -5.55
C ASP A 140 -14.96 -2.66 -6.07
N TRP A 141 -14.17 -3.27 -6.97
CA TRP A 141 -12.94 -2.69 -7.48
C TRP A 141 -13.19 -1.44 -8.33
N GLN A 142 -12.54 -0.35 -7.96
CA GLN A 142 -12.62 0.94 -8.64
C GLN A 142 -11.25 1.54 -8.79
N ILE A 143 -10.99 2.22 -9.92
CA ILE A 143 -9.74 2.94 -10.17
C ILE A 143 -10.07 4.34 -10.67
N ALA A 144 -9.48 5.35 -10.03
CA ALA A 144 -9.55 6.74 -10.43
C ALA A 144 -8.15 7.24 -10.83
N PRO A 145 -7.99 7.83 -12.03
CA PRO A 145 -6.73 8.45 -12.42
C PRO A 145 -6.52 9.75 -11.62
N THR A 146 -5.25 10.02 -11.29
CA THR A 146 -4.80 11.27 -10.66
C THR A 146 -3.59 11.82 -11.41
N GLN A 147 -3.14 13.02 -11.07
CA GLN A 147 -1.92 13.62 -11.62
C GLN A 147 -1.87 13.54 -13.16
N PHE A 148 -2.93 13.99 -13.84
CA PHE A 148 -3.06 13.96 -15.31
C PHE A 148 -2.91 12.55 -15.92
N GLY A 149 -3.24 11.48 -15.14
CA GLY A 149 -3.19 10.10 -15.59
C GLY A 149 -1.90 9.34 -15.26
N MET A 150 -0.89 10.01 -14.72
CA MET A 150 0.34 9.37 -14.21
C MET A 150 0.12 8.72 -12.83
N GLY A 151 -0.72 9.33 -11.97
CA GLY A 151 -1.11 8.76 -10.70
C GLY A 151 -2.39 7.94 -10.81
N TYR A 152 -2.63 7.12 -9.81
CA TYR A 152 -3.89 6.40 -9.63
C TYR A 152 -4.24 6.27 -8.16
N LEU A 153 -5.54 6.23 -7.91
CA LEU A 153 -6.14 5.77 -6.67
C LEU A 153 -7.01 4.57 -7.02
N ALA A 154 -6.84 3.49 -6.29
CA ALA A 154 -7.66 2.30 -6.46
C ALA A 154 -8.25 1.88 -5.12
N PHE A 155 -9.49 1.38 -5.17
CA PHE A 155 -10.25 1.00 -4.00
C PHE A 155 -10.91 -0.37 -4.24
N GLY A 156 -11.08 -1.13 -3.17
CA GLY A 156 -11.82 -2.40 -3.20
C GLY A 156 -12.03 -2.93 -1.80
N ARG A 157 -12.65 -4.11 -1.71
CA ARG A 157 -12.86 -4.83 -0.45
C ARG A 157 -12.31 -6.24 -0.54
N VAL A 158 -11.64 -6.70 0.51
CA VAL A 158 -11.06 -8.06 0.56
C VAL A 158 -12.15 -9.11 0.43
N ASN A 159 -12.03 -9.96 -0.59
CA ASN A 159 -12.92 -11.10 -0.81
C ASN A 159 -12.20 -12.42 -0.52
N LYS A 160 -12.35 -12.94 0.70
CA LYS A 160 -11.73 -14.21 1.11
C LYS A 160 -12.35 -15.44 0.42
N SER A 161 -13.57 -15.33 -0.13
CA SER A 161 -14.23 -16.43 -0.85
C SER A 161 -13.53 -16.77 -2.17
N ALA A 162 -12.76 -15.87 -2.74
CA ALA A 162 -11.98 -16.12 -3.96
C ALA A 162 -10.78 -17.08 -3.75
N ARG A 163 -10.36 -17.34 -2.51
CA ARG A 163 -9.25 -18.26 -2.18
C ARG A 163 -9.61 -19.75 -2.22
N GLY A 164 -10.88 -20.11 -2.23
CA GLY A 164 -11.34 -21.50 -2.13
C GLY A 164 -11.51 -22.23 -3.49
N LYS A 165 -11.14 -21.61 -4.61
CA LYS A 165 -11.30 -22.19 -5.96
C LYS A 165 -9.94 -22.40 -6.64
N LYS A 166 -9.06 -23.16 -6.02
CA LYS A 166 -7.89 -23.77 -6.70
C LYS A 166 -7.85 -25.25 -6.39
#